data_7498c71981df0e0181a0f5d389232d0b
#
_entry.id   7498c71981df0e0181a0f5d389232d0b
#
_cell.length_a   1.000
_cell.length_b   1.000
_cell.length_c   1.000
_cell.angle_alpha   90.00
_cell.angle_beta   90.00
_cell.angle_gamma   90.00
#
_symmetry.space_group_name_H-M   'P 1'
#
loop_
_entity.id
_entity.type
_entity.pdbx_description
1 polymer ?
#
loop_
_entity_poly.entity_id
_entity_poly.type
_entity_poly.pdbx_seq_one_letter_code
_entity_poly.pdbx_strand_id
1 'polypeptide(L)'
;MAQYLSDIEIAQQCKMQHINKIAEIAGIEDKYIEQYGKYKAKIDLSLLKDSKNEDGKLILVTAITPTPAGEGKTTTTIGLADGLKRIGKNVTVALREPSLGPVFGVKGGAAGGGYAQVVPMEDINLHFTGDFHAIGAANNLLAAMLDNHITQGNALGIDVRRITWKRCVDMNDRQLRFIVDGMGGKANGMPREDGFDITVASEIMAVLCLSGSIADLKERLSRIIVGYTFNDEPVTCGQLKAAGAMAALLKDALKPNLVQTLEGTPALVHGGPFANIAHGCNSVTATKLALKLGDYTVTEAGFGADLGAEKFLDIKCRMAGLIPSAVVVVATVRALKMHGGLAKTELGTENLTALENGIPNLLRHVSNIKNVYKLPCVVAVNRFPTDTDKEIDFIISKCRELGVNTVLSTVWTEGGKGGEALAREVVRLCDEEKGDFTFSYDDDCSIEDKIEAVVKKIYGGDGVIFMPNAKAQIAKLTQLGFDKCPVCIAKTQYSFSDDPTKLGAPTGFKVTVKNVKISAGAGFIVVLTGDILTMPGLPKSPAAERIDVSDDGVISGLF
;
A
#
# COMPACT_ATOMS: atom_id res chain seq x y z
N MET A 1 -10.21 32.10 14.58
CA MET A 1 -9.73 30.72 14.29
C MET A 1 -8.25 30.85 14.01
N ALA A 2 -7.40 30.07 14.64
CA ALA A 2 -5.97 30.04 14.25
C ALA A 2 -5.91 29.55 12.78
N GLN A 3 -5.28 30.32 11.93
CA GLN A 3 -5.09 29.94 10.52
C GLN A 3 -3.91 28.96 10.52
N TYR A 4 -4.20 27.67 10.36
CA TYR A 4 -3.16 26.65 10.19
C TYR A 4 -2.61 26.76 8.77
N LEU A 5 -1.29 26.60 8.63
CA LEU A 5 -0.64 26.49 7.34
C LEU A 5 -1.11 25.19 6.63
N SER A 6 -1.16 25.22 5.31
CA SER A 6 -1.38 24.01 4.50
C SER A 6 -0.16 23.08 4.57
N ASP A 7 -0.36 21.81 4.22
CA ASP A 7 0.70 20.80 4.27
C ASP A 7 1.90 21.20 3.39
N ILE A 8 1.65 21.78 2.19
CA ILE A 8 2.72 22.25 1.31
C ILE A 8 3.46 23.46 1.89
N GLU A 9 2.76 24.41 2.51
CA GLU A 9 3.42 25.57 3.14
C GLU A 9 4.31 25.14 4.31
N ILE A 10 3.88 24.15 5.10
CA ILE A 10 4.72 23.57 6.17
C ILE A 10 5.97 22.91 5.57
N ALA A 11 5.80 22.12 4.49
CA ALA A 11 6.90 21.44 3.84
C ALA A 11 7.91 22.41 3.22
N GLN A 12 7.44 23.49 2.55
CA GLN A 12 8.28 24.52 1.94
C GLN A 12 9.07 25.34 2.95
N GLN A 13 8.56 25.50 4.19
CA GLN A 13 9.27 26.17 5.27
C GLN A 13 10.36 25.30 5.92
N CYS A 14 10.40 24.01 5.62
CA CYS A 14 11.36 23.08 6.19
C CYS A 14 12.79 23.37 5.71
N LYS A 15 13.71 23.54 6.67
CA LYS A 15 15.16 23.60 6.39
C LYS A 15 15.73 22.20 6.27
N MET A 16 15.52 21.59 5.09
CA MET A 16 16.01 20.24 4.82
C MET A 16 17.53 20.14 4.96
N GLN A 17 17.99 19.04 5.56
CA GLN A 17 19.39 18.66 5.58
C GLN A 17 19.79 18.08 4.22
N HIS A 18 21.07 18.23 3.85
CA HIS A 18 21.61 17.56 2.65
C HIS A 18 21.49 16.04 2.79
N ILE A 19 21.19 15.35 1.71
CA ILE A 19 20.89 13.89 1.76
C ILE A 19 22.06 13.06 2.30
N ASN A 20 23.30 13.48 2.09
CA ASN A 20 24.47 12.80 2.68
C ASN A 20 24.45 12.87 4.22
N LYS A 21 23.94 13.97 4.80
CA LYS A 21 23.81 14.05 6.26
C LYS A 21 22.73 13.09 6.78
N ILE A 22 21.66 12.92 6.04
CA ILE A 22 20.62 11.93 6.36
C ILE A 22 21.16 10.51 6.23
N ALA A 23 21.96 10.25 5.19
CA ALA A 23 22.62 8.97 5.03
C ALA A 23 23.61 8.66 6.18
N GLU A 24 24.39 9.67 6.61
CA GLU A 24 25.27 9.57 7.78
C GLU A 24 24.48 9.23 9.05
N ILE A 25 23.33 9.90 9.29
CA ILE A 25 22.42 9.61 10.41
C ILE A 25 21.91 8.19 10.35
N ALA A 26 21.60 7.68 9.14
CA ALA A 26 21.16 6.31 8.91
C ALA A 26 22.31 5.28 8.94
N GLY A 27 23.57 5.69 9.09
CA GLY A 27 24.72 4.80 9.05
C GLY A 27 25.05 4.25 7.67
N ILE A 28 24.67 4.94 6.59
CA ILE A 28 24.91 4.51 5.21
C ILE A 28 26.21 5.12 4.70
N GLU A 29 27.18 4.30 4.28
CA GLU A 29 28.43 4.74 3.68
C GLU A 29 28.21 5.31 2.27
N ASP A 30 29.00 6.31 1.87
CA ASP A 30 28.91 6.99 0.57
C ASP A 30 28.89 6.05 -0.64
N LYS A 31 29.61 4.93 -0.58
CA LYS A 31 29.67 3.96 -1.68
C LYS A 31 28.33 3.31 -2.04
N TYR A 32 27.32 3.39 -1.14
CA TYR A 32 25.97 2.86 -1.37
C TYR A 32 24.98 3.94 -1.77
N ILE A 33 25.40 5.21 -1.92
CA ILE A 33 24.52 6.34 -2.16
C ILE A 33 24.67 6.82 -3.60
N GLU A 34 23.56 6.91 -4.30
CA GLU A 34 23.46 7.56 -5.61
C GLU A 34 22.54 8.78 -5.47
N GLN A 35 23.13 9.97 -5.49
CA GLN A 35 22.40 11.22 -5.27
C GLN A 35 21.50 11.56 -6.45
N TYR A 36 20.26 11.94 -6.14
CA TYR A 36 19.27 12.50 -7.06
C TYR A 36 18.98 13.96 -6.66
N GLY A 37 19.99 14.82 -6.74
CA GLY A 37 19.96 16.20 -6.24
C GLY A 37 20.36 16.29 -4.76
N LYS A 38 20.01 17.40 -4.10
CA LYS A 38 20.48 17.73 -2.74
C LYS A 38 19.78 16.94 -1.63
N TYR A 39 18.53 16.52 -1.86
CA TYR A 39 17.63 16.08 -0.81
C TYR A 39 17.05 14.67 -1.01
N LYS A 40 17.48 13.99 -2.07
CA LYS A 40 17.08 12.62 -2.42
C LYS A 40 18.28 11.79 -2.82
N ALA A 41 18.23 10.48 -2.57
CA ALA A 41 19.23 9.54 -3.08
C ALA A 41 18.59 8.17 -3.27
N LYS A 42 19.15 7.36 -4.17
CA LYS A 42 18.89 5.92 -4.20
C LYS A 42 19.94 5.18 -3.39
N ILE A 43 19.53 4.09 -2.76
CA ILE A 43 20.41 3.23 -1.97
C ILE A 43 20.69 1.94 -2.72
N ASP A 44 21.97 1.63 -2.93
CA ASP A 44 22.39 0.41 -3.60
C ASP A 44 22.05 -0.83 -2.77
N LEU A 45 21.48 -1.85 -3.42
CA LEU A 45 21.04 -3.08 -2.76
C LEU A 45 22.20 -3.95 -2.27
N SER A 46 23.44 -3.69 -2.68
CA SER A 46 24.61 -4.37 -2.11
C SER A 46 24.75 -4.12 -0.61
N LEU A 47 24.24 -2.99 -0.10
CA LEU A 47 24.19 -2.72 1.35
C LEU A 47 23.47 -3.83 2.12
N LEU A 48 22.39 -4.41 1.58
CA LEU A 48 21.68 -5.53 2.22
C LEU A 48 22.55 -6.78 2.34
N LYS A 49 23.46 -7.02 1.41
CA LYS A 49 24.38 -8.17 1.40
C LYS A 49 25.59 -7.92 2.31
N ASP A 50 26.08 -6.68 2.31
CA ASP A 50 27.31 -6.30 3.02
C ASP A 50 27.06 -6.01 4.50
N SER A 51 25.83 -5.61 4.86
CA SER A 51 25.45 -5.31 6.24
C SER A 51 25.51 -6.54 7.12
N LYS A 52 26.22 -6.40 8.26
CA LYS A 52 26.28 -7.40 9.33
C LYS A 52 25.35 -7.09 10.51
N ASN A 53 24.59 -6.00 10.40
CA ASN A 53 23.66 -5.62 11.45
C ASN A 53 22.54 -6.66 11.58
N GLU A 54 22.12 -6.91 12.81
CA GLU A 54 20.88 -7.63 13.06
C GLU A 54 19.68 -6.80 12.60
N ASP A 55 18.56 -7.45 12.34
CA ASP A 55 17.34 -6.75 11.98
C ASP A 55 16.76 -6.05 13.21
N GLY A 56 16.38 -4.78 13.04
CA GLY A 56 15.66 -4.02 14.05
C GLY A 56 14.21 -4.50 14.23
N LYS A 57 13.49 -3.85 15.13
CA LYS A 57 12.08 -4.13 15.42
C LYS A 57 11.18 -3.58 14.33
N LEU A 58 10.37 -4.43 13.70
CA LEU A 58 9.40 -4.03 12.66
C LEU A 58 8.07 -3.60 13.30
N ILE A 59 7.68 -2.35 13.08
CA ILE A 59 6.42 -1.77 13.58
C ILE A 59 5.51 -1.52 12.39
N LEU A 60 4.35 -2.17 12.38
CA LEU A 60 3.32 -1.94 11.36
C LEU A 60 2.30 -0.93 11.86
N VAL A 61 2.11 0.17 11.13
CA VAL A 61 1.01 1.11 11.34
C VAL A 61 -0.10 0.81 10.35
N THR A 62 -1.28 0.58 10.89
CA THR A 62 -2.52 0.33 10.14
C THR A 62 -3.65 1.19 10.70
N ALA A 63 -4.88 1.03 10.26
CA ALA A 63 -6.00 1.79 10.78
C ALA A 63 -7.30 0.98 10.76
N ILE A 64 -8.33 1.57 11.35
CA ILE A 64 -9.72 1.16 11.17
C ILE A 64 -10.15 1.25 9.71
N THR A 65 -11.31 0.69 9.37
CA THR A 65 -11.90 0.81 8.04
C THR A 65 -11.96 2.29 7.60
N PRO A 66 -11.41 2.66 6.43
CA PRO A 66 -11.32 4.06 6.01
C PRO A 66 -12.69 4.70 5.79
N THR A 67 -12.74 6.00 6.04
CA THR A 67 -13.90 6.85 5.81
C THR A 67 -13.51 8.09 5.00
N PRO A 68 -14.46 8.82 4.42
CA PRO A 68 -14.19 10.13 3.80
C PRO A 68 -13.63 11.20 4.77
N ALA A 69 -13.65 10.93 6.08
CA ALA A 69 -13.05 11.81 7.09
C ALA A 69 -11.53 11.65 7.21
N GLY A 70 -10.99 10.51 6.76
CA GLY A 70 -9.58 10.16 6.88
C GLY A 70 -9.19 9.68 8.28
N GLU A 71 -8.17 8.84 8.38
CA GLU A 71 -7.68 8.25 9.65
C GLU A 71 -6.29 8.77 10.04
N GLY A 72 -5.51 9.29 9.07
CA GLY A 72 -4.19 9.86 9.32
C GLY A 72 -3.09 8.81 9.56
N LYS A 73 -3.14 7.65 8.88
CA LYS A 73 -2.12 6.60 9.00
C LYS A 73 -0.71 7.09 8.74
N THR A 74 -0.46 7.65 7.55
CA THR A 74 0.87 8.11 7.15
C THR A 74 1.40 9.18 8.09
N THR A 75 0.56 10.13 8.49
CA THR A 75 0.88 11.15 9.49
C THR A 75 1.28 10.52 10.83
N THR A 76 0.51 9.52 11.30
CA THR A 76 0.85 8.79 12.53
C THR A 76 2.15 7.97 12.37
N THR A 77 2.38 7.35 11.22
CA THR A 77 3.60 6.59 10.92
C THR A 77 4.85 7.47 11.04
N ILE A 78 4.81 8.64 10.40
CA ILE A 78 5.92 9.60 10.42
C ILE A 78 6.09 10.20 11.80
N GLY A 79 5.00 10.66 12.43
CA GLY A 79 5.05 11.25 13.77
C GLY A 79 5.49 10.26 14.85
N LEU A 80 5.15 8.96 14.72
CA LEU A 80 5.67 7.91 15.58
C LEU A 80 7.20 7.76 15.42
N ALA A 81 7.68 7.75 14.17
CA ALA A 81 9.12 7.65 13.92
C ALA A 81 9.89 8.85 14.47
N ASP A 82 9.39 10.07 14.26
CA ASP A 82 9.97 11.27 14.86
C ASP A 82 9.87 11.23 16.40
N GLY A 83 8.78 10.69 16.96
CA GLY A 83 8.62 10.45 18.40
C GLY A 83 9.65 9.44 18.94
N LEU A 84 9.91 8.34 18.23
CA LEU A 84 10.95 7.36 18.59
C LEU A 84 12.33 8.01 18.59
N LYS A 85 12.66 8.81 17.56
CA LYS A 85 13.91 9.58 17.51
C LYS A 85 14.03 10.53 18.69
N ARG A 86 12.96 11.27 19.05
CA ARG A 86 12.95 12.20 20.19
C ARG A 86 13.20 11.54 21.53
N ILE A 87 12.75 10.29 21.72
CA ILE A 87 13.05 9.51 22.92
C ILE A 87 14.40 8.77 22.84
N GLY A 88 15.26 9.12 21.86
CA GLY A 88 16.63 8.63 21.75
C GLY A 88 16.76 7.25 21.07
N LYS A 89 15.76 6.79 20.30
CA LYS A 89 15.86 5.54 19.55
C LYS A 89 16.40 5.79 18.14
N ASN A 90 17.19 4.83 17.62
CA ASN A 90 17.59 4.80 16.23
C ASN A 90 16.46 4.21 15.39
N VAL A 91 15.90 5.00 14.46
CA VAL A 91 14.68 4.66 13.71
C VAL A 91 14.81 5.01 12.24
N THR A 92 14.26 4.15 11.40
CA THR A 92 14.09 4.38 9.97
C THR A 92 12.63 4.16 9.58
N VAL A 93 12.09 5.01 8.70
CA VAL A 93 10.73 4.88 8.17
C VAL A 93 10.77 4.20 6.81
N ALA A 94 9.81 3.34 6.50
CA ALA A 94 9.63 2.76 5.17
C ALA A 94 8.20 3.01 4.68
N LEU A 95 8.04 3.79 3.61
CA LEU A 95 6.77 4.28 3.10
C LEU A 95 6.56 3.91 1.64
N ARG A 96 5.30 4.03 1.18
CA ARG A 96 4.97 3.92 -0.24
C ARG A 96 5.22 5.24 -0.95
N GLU A 97 5.59 5.14 -2.22
CA GLU A 97 5.63 6.26 -3.15
C GLU A 97 4.20 6.57 -3.65
N PRO A 98 3.78 7.85 -3.68
CA PRO A 98 2.46 8.23 -4.20
C PRO A 98 2.38 8.16 -5.72
N SER A 99 1.18 7.84 -6.24
CA SER A 99 0.85 7.84 -7.65
C SER A 99 0.25 9.18 -8.07
N LEU A 100 0.57 9.65 -9.27
CA LEU A 100 0.06 10.91 -9.82
C LEU A 100 -1.47 10.93 -9.94
N GLY A 101 -2.09 9.81 -10.30
CA GLY A 101 -3.54 9.75 -10.43
C GLY A 101 -4.30 10.19 -9.16
N PRO A 102 -4.04 9.60 -7.98
CA PRO A 102 -4.57 10.07 -6.71
C PRO A 102 -4.18 11.50 -6.35
N VAL A 103 -2.94 11.92 -6.61
CA VAL A 103 -2.44 13.28 -6.33
C VAL A 103 -3.23 14.33 -7.08
N PHE A 104 -3.46 14.15 -8.37
CA PHE A 104 -4.27 15.05 -9.20
C PHE A 104 -5.78 14.79 -9.10
N GLY A 105 -6.20 13.72 -8.43
CA GLY A 105 -7.60 13.31 -8.24
C GLY A 105 -8.24 13.89 -6.97
N VAL A 106 -8.42 13.04 -5.96
CA VAL A 106 -9.20 13.35 -4.74
C VAL A 106 -8.34 13.44 -3.49
N LYS A 107 -7.25 12.67 -3.45
CA LYS A 107 -6.44 12.48 -2.23
C LYS A 107 -5.15 13.24 -2.30
N GLY A 108 -4.79 13.79 -1.15
CA GLY A 108 -3.43 14.15 -0.83
C GLY A 108 -2.44 13.01 -1.07
N GLY A 109 -1.20 13.35 -1.35
CA GLY A 109 -0.11 12.39 -1.53
C GLY A 109 0.18 11.56 -0.28
N ALA A 110 1.07 10.59 -0.42
CA ALA A 110 1.49 9.73 0.68
C ALA A 110 2.62 10.35 1.55
N ALA A 111 2.78 11.68 1.55
CA ALA A 111 3.87 12.36 2.26
C ALA A 111 3.58 12.66 3.74
N GLY A 112 2.42 12.28 4.27
CA GLY A 112 1.96 12.67 5.61
C GLY A 112 1.14 13.95 5.59
N GLY A 113 1.03 14.66 6.73
CA GLY A 113 0.29 15.93 6.84
C GLY A 113 0.62 16.67 8.13
N GLY A 114 0.31 17.97 8.17
CA GLY A 114 0.69 18.86 9.27
C GLY A 114 2.19 18.84 9.51
N TYR A 115 2.58 18.74 10.76
CA TYR A 115 3.99 18.69 11.17
C TYR A 115 4.61 17.28 11.17
N ALA A 116 3.91 16.29 10.62
CA ALA A 116 4.42 14.93 10.45
C ALA A 116 4.42 14.56 8.96
N GLN A 117 5.45 14.98 8.23
CA GLN A 117 5.62 14.80 6.79
C GLN A 117 7.02 14.32 6.43
N VAL A 118 7.15 13.66 5.26
CA VAL A 118 8.42 13.44 4.57
C VAL A 118 8.64 14.50 3.50
N VAL A 119 9.89 14.93 3.36
CA VAL A 119 10.31 15.98 2.43
C VAL A 119 11.52 15.51 1.60
N PRO A 120 11.68 15.98 0.35
CA PRO A 120 10.94 17.06 -0.35
C PRO A 120 9.54 16.60 -0.81
N MET A 121 8.50 17.21 -0.29
CA MET A 121 7.11 16.82 -0.50
C MET A 121 6.67 16.93 -1.97
N GLU A 122 7.06 18.02 -2.64
CA GLU A 122 6.73 18.28 -4.04
C GLU A 122 7.32 17.19 -4.96
N ASP A 123 8.61 16.90 -4.82
CA ASP A 123 9.29 15.89 -5.63
C ASP A 123 8.66 14.50 -5.41
N ILE A 124 8.37 14.14 -4.14
CA ILE A 124 7.78 12.84 -3.79
C ILE A 124 6.40 12.67 -4.45
N ASN A 125 5.60 13.73 -4.50
CA ASN A 125 4.22 13.66 -5.02
C ASN A 125 4.12 13.87 -6.54
N LEU A 126 5.15 14.39 -7.20
CA LEU A 126 5.15 14.67 -8.64
C LEU A 126 6.12 13.73 -9.38
N HIS A 127 7.33 14.20 -9.65
CA HIS A 127 8.37 13.41 -10.31
C HIS A 127 9.51 13.13 -9.33
N PHE A 128 9.47 11.98 -8.68
CA PHE A 128 10.39 11.67 -7.59
C PHE A 128 11.79 11.30 -8.10
N THR A 129 12.00 10.05 -8.49
CA THR A 129 13.27 9.54 -9.03
C THR A 129 13.09 8.74 -10.33
N GLY A 130 11.88 8.68 -10.84
CA GLY A 130 11.55 8.01 -12.10
C GLY A 130 11.09 6.56 -11.98
N ASP A 131 10.84 6.05 -10.77
CA ASP A 131 10.45 4.65 -10.56
C ASP A 131 9.13 4.32 -11.25
N PHE A 132 8.12 5.16 -11.13
CA PHE A 132 6.82 4.94 -11.78
C PHE A 132 6.91 5.03 -13.30
N HIS A 133 7.75 5.94 -13.82
CA HIS A 133 8.03 5.99 -15.25
C HIS A 133 8.69 4.70 -15.74
N ALA A 134 9.67 4.19 -15.02
CA ALA A 134 10.34 2.92 -15.36
C ALA A 134 9.36 1.74 -15.34
N ILE A 135 8.47 1.68 -14.35
CA ILE A 135 7.41 0.65 -14.25
C ILE A 135 6.46 0.75 -15.45
N GLY A 136 5.99 1.96 -15.78
CA GLY A 136 5.13 2.20 -16.92
C GLY A 136 5.80 1.82 -18.24
N ALA A 137 7.07 2.19 -18.42
CA ALA A 137 7.85 1.84 -19.60
C ALA A 137 8.04 0.32 -19.76
N ALA A 138 8.37 -0.39 -18.67
CA ALA A 138 8.52 -1.84 -18.68
C ALA A 138 7.19 -2.57 -18.97
N ASN A 139 6.09 -2.11 -18.37
CA ASN A 139 4.76 -2.64 -18.63
C ASN A 139 4.35 -2.49 -20.12
N ASN A 140 4.55 -1.30 -20.66
CA ASN A 140 4.15 -0.99 -22.02
C ASN A 140 5.10 -1.61 -23.07
N LEU A 141 6.38 -1.84 -22.71
CA LEU A 141 7.29 -2.64 -23.54
C LEU A 141 6.76 -4.07 -23.70
N LEU A 142 6.31 -4.72 -22.62
CA LEU A 142 5.73 -6.06 -22.69
C LEU A 142 4.47 -6.09 -23.57
N ALA A 143 3.58 -5.09 -23.44
CA ALA A 143 2.40 -4.96 -24.30
C ALA A 143 2.79 -4.79 -25.78
N ALA A 144 3.77 -3.94 -26.08
CA ALA A 144 4.25 -3.73 -27.43
C ALA A 144 4.90 -5.00 -28.02
N MET A 145 5.67 -5.75 -27.23
CA MET A 145 6.28 -7.01 -27.67
C MET A 145 5.23 -8.09 -27.90
N LEU A 146 4.18 -8.16 -27.12
CA LEU A 146 3.03 -9.05 -27.30
C LEU A 146 2.34 -8.79 -28.65
N ASP A 147 1.94 -7.54 -28.90
CA ASP A 147 1.25 -7.16 -30.14
C ASP A 147 2.17 -7.32 -31.37
N ASN A 148 3.46 -7.01 -31.23
CA ASN A 148 4.45 -7.25 -32.28
C ASN A 148 4.59 -8.74 -32.60
N HIS A 149 4.63 -9.62 -31.57
CA HIS A 149 4.70 -11.07 -31.78
C HIS A 149 3.50 -11.58 -32.58
N ILE A 150 2.30 -11.11 -32.28
CA ILE A 150 1.06 -11.47 -33.01
C ILE A 150 1.15 -10.99 -34.47
N THR A 151 1.58 -9.74 -34.66
CA THR A 151 1.70 -9.13 -36.01
C THR A 151 2.75 -9.82 -36.85
N GLN A 152 3.84 -10.30 -36.27
CA GLN A 152 4.95 -10.95 -36.97
C GLN A 152 4.79 -12.48 -37.16
N GLY A 153 3.56 -12.97 -37.10
CA GLY A 153 3.24 -14.35 -37.43
C GLY A 153 2.80 -15.24 -36.28
N ASN A 154 2.72 -14.71 -35.07
CA ASN A 154 2.11 -15.37 -33.91
C ASN A 154 2.59 -16.81 -33.68
N ALA A 155 3.90 -17.04 -33.69
CA ALA A 155 4.49 -18.38 -33.58
C ALA A 155 4.09 -19.12 -32.26
N LEU A 156 3.71 -18.39 -31.19
CA LEU A 156 3.21 -18.98 -29.96
C LEU A 156 1.71 -19.34 -30.02
N GLY A 157 1.00 -19.00 -31.08
CA GLY A 157 -0.43 -19.31 -31.25
C GLY A 157 -1.33 -18.61 -30.25
N ILE A 158 -1.03 -17.35 -29.94
CA ILE A 158 -1.80 -16.55 -28.97
C ILE A 158 -3.19 -16.25 -29.54
N ASP A 159 -4.26 -16.55 -28.77
CA ASP A 159 -5.61 -16.14 -29.09
C ASP A 159 -5.80 -14.67 -28.67
N VAL A 160 -5.97 -13.79 -29.65
CA VAL A 160 -6.11 -12.33 -29.43
C VAL A 160 -7.31 -11.96 -28.56
N ARG A 161 -8.32 -12.84 -28.44
CA ARG A 161 -9.50 -12.67 -27.58
C ARG A 161 -9.22 -13.04 -26.12
N ARG A 162 -8.04 -13.60 -25.83
CA ARG A 162 -7.65 -14.14 -24.54
C ARG A 162 -6.39 -13.49 -23.98
N ILE A 163 -6.05 -12.32 -24.49
CA ILE A 163 -4.99 -11.48 -23.94
C ILE A 163 -5.48 -10.93 -22.59
N THR A 164 -4.64 -11.07 -21.58
CA THR A 164 -4.92 -10.58 -20.20
C THR A 164 -4.06 -9.40 -19.82
N TRP A 165 -3.01 -9.12 -20.60
CA TRP A 165 -2.09 -8.02 -20.37
C TRP A 165 -2.63 -6.72 -20.94
N LYS A 166 -2.63 -5.66 -20.10
CA LYS A 166 -3.02 -4.31 -20.50
C LYS A 166 -1.82 -3.36 -20.48
N ARG A 167 -1.96 -2.24 -21.15
CA ARG A 167 -1.06 -1.10 -21.01
C ARG A 167 -1.26 -0.42 -19.66
N CYS A 168 -0.38 0.50 -19.28
CA CYS A 168 -0.60 1.32 -18.10
C CYS A 168 -0.17 2.77 -18.30
N VAL A 169 -0.75 3.65 -17.48
CA VAL A 169 -0.41 5.06 -17.36
C VAL A 169 -0.65 5.51 -15.93
N ASP A 170 0.24 6.36 -15.39
CA ASP A 170 0.08 6.83 -13.99
C ASP A 170 -0.78 8.08 -13.93
N MET A 171 -2.05 7.93 -14.30
CA MET A 171 -3.07 8.97 -14.25
C MET A 171 -4.46 8.35 -14.08
N ASN A 172 -5.39 9.08 -13.44
CA ASN A 172 -6.79 8.70 -13.37
C ASN A 172 -7.50 9.07 -14.66
N ASP A 173 -7.72 8.10 -15.56
CA ASP A 173 -8.38 8.34 -16.85
C ASP A 173 -9.41 7.23 -17.17
N ARG A 174 -10.68 7.50 -16.84
CA ARG A 174 -11.77 6.53 -17.10
C ARG A 174 -12.00 6.24 -18.58
N GLN A 175 -11.57 7.12 -19.47
CA GLN A 175 -11.73 6.97 -20.91
C GLN A 175 -10.88 5.81 -21.46
N LEU A 176 -9.78 5.47 -20.75
CA LEU A 176 -8.84 4.43 -21.15
C LEU A 176 -9.17 3.03 -20.60
N ARG A 177 -10.28 2.85 -19.88
CA ARG A 177 -10.65 1.54 -19.30
C ARG A 177 -10.84 0.45 -20.33
N PHE A 178 -11.48 0.82 -21.44
CA PHE A 178 -11.74 -0.05 -22.59
C PHE A 178 -11.51 0.76 -23.86
N ILE A 179 -10.63 0.28 -24.72
CA ILE A 179 -10.28 0.88 -26.01
C ILE A 179 -10.25 -0.21 -27.08
N VAL A 180 -10.21 0.22 -28.34
CA VAL A 180 -9.83 -0.65 -29.47
C VAL A 180 -8.50 -0.15 -29.99
N ASP A 181 -7.48 -0.99 -29.98
CA ASP A 181 -6.17 -0.68 -30.55
C ASP A 181 -5.95 -1.40 -31.91
N GLY A 182 -4.79 -1.19 -32.55
CA GLY A 182 -4.44 -1.81 -33.84
C GLY A 182 -5.27 -1.31 -35.03
N MET A 183 -5.99 -0.19 -34.91
CA MET A 183 -6.78 0.41 -35.99
C MET A 183 -5.88 1.02 -37.09
N GLY A 184 -6.42 1.18 -38.28
CA GLY A 184 -5.73 1.83 -39.42
C GLY A 184 -5.12 0.86 -40.45
N GLY A 185 -5.55 -0.38 -40.41
CA GLY A 185 -5.20 -1.40 -41.40
C GLY A 185 -4.00 -2.29 -41.05
N LYS A 186 -3.68 -3.22 -41.91
CA LYS A 186 -2.74 -4.33 -41.67
C LYS A 186 -1.35 -3.90 -41.17
N ALA A 187 -0.88 -2.72 -41.56
CA ALA A 187 0.41 -2.19 -41.10
C ALA A 187 0.46 -1.82 -39.62
N ASN A 188 -0.70 -1.61 -38.99
CA ASN A 188 -0.82 -1.16 -37.59
C ASN A 188 -1.12 -2.31 -36.59
N GLY A 189 -1.14 -3.56 -37.06
CA GLY A 189 -1.37 -4.72 -36.21
C GLY A 189 -2.77 -5.31 -36.31
N MET A 190 -3.17 -6.08 -35.32
CA MET A 190 -4.47 -6.75 -35.23
C MET A 190 -5.42 -5.91 -34.34
N PRO A 191 -6.55 -5.41 -34.88
CA PRO A 191 -7.55 -4.73 -34.04
C PRO A 191 -8.08 -5.64 -32.94
N ARG A 192 -8.04 -5.18 -31.69
CA ARG A 192 -8.56 -5.92 -30.54
C ARG A 192 -9.02 -4.97 -29.43
N GLU A 193 -9.81 -5.51 -28.51
CA GLU A 193 -10.08 -4.81 -27.25
C GLU A 193 -8.82 -4.78 -26.39
N ASP A 194 -8.50 -3.62 -25.85
CA ASP A 194 -7.45 -3.38 -24.88
C ASP A 194 -7.93 -2.40 -23.80
N GLY A 195 -7.04 -1.93 -22.95
CA GLY A 195 -7.28 -0.90 -21.95
C GLY A 195 -6.00 -0.52 -21.26
N PHE A 196 -6.14 0.42 -20.34
CA PHE A 196 -5.05 0.86 -19.47
C PHE A 196 -5.40 0.61 -18.01
N ASP A 197 -4.45 0.07 -17.26
CA ASP A 197 -4.47 0.11 -15.81
C ASP A 197 -3.68 1.33 -15.32
N ILE A 198 -4.00 1.86 -14.14
CA ILE A 198 -3.10 2.82 -13.51
C ILE A 198 -1.80 2.10 -13.09
N THR A 199 -0.66 2.77 -13.21
CA THR A 199 0.66 2.14 -12.99
C THR A 199 0.75 1.40 -11.65
N VAL A 200 0.15 1.91 -10.59
CA VAL A 200 0.14 1.30 -9.25
C VAL A 200 -0.77 0.06 -9.13
N ALA A 201 -1.63 -0.20 -10.12
CA ALA A 201 -2.42 -1.43 -10.23
C ALA A 201 -1.77 -2.47 -11.14
N SER A 202 -0.70 -2.13 -11.85
CA SER A 202 0.01 -3.05 -12.73
C SER A 202 0.69 -4.18 -11.96
N GLU A 203 0.80 -5.35 -12.59
CA GLU A 203 1.56 -6.46 -12.01
C GLU A 203 3.05 -6.13 -11.87
N ILE A 204 3.60 -5.26 -12.75
CA ILE A 204 5.01 -4.82 -12.68
C ILE A 204 5.28 -4.08 -11.36
N MET A 205 4.36 -3.24 -10.89
CA MET A 205 4.49 -2.58 -9.58
C MET A 205 4.57 -3.61 -8.45
N ALA A 206 3.71 -4.63 -8.45
CA ALA A 206 3.74 -5.69 -7.44
C ALA A 206 5.01 -6.53 -7.52
N VAL A 207 5.45 -6.90 -8.73
CA VAL A 207 6.69 -7.63 -8.98
C VAL A 207 7.89 -6.86 -8.44
N LEU A 208 8.03 -5.58 -8.78
CA LEU A 208 9.13 -4.73 -8.29
C LEU A 208 9.14 -4.67 -6.76
N CYS A 209 7.99 -4.47 -6.13
CA CYS A 209 7.88 -4.36 -4.68
C CYS A 209 8.18 -5.68 -3.93
N LEU A 210 7.98 -6.84 -4.56
CA LEU A 210 8.24 -8.15 -3.95
C LEU A 210 9.61 -8.72 -4.34
N SER A 211 10.32 -8.09 -5.29
CA SER A 211 11.64 -8.54 -5.73
C SER A 211 12.74 -8.17 -4.74
N GLY A 212 13.62 -9.13 -4.43
CA GLY A 212 14.76 -8.95 -3.54
C GLY A 212 16.10 -8.68 -4.25
N SER A 213 16.17 -8.88 -5.57
CA SER A 213 17.37 -8.69 -6.38
C SER A 213 17.03 -8.59 -7.86
N ILE A 214 18.01 -8.19 -8.69
CA ILE A 214 17.85 -8.19 -10.17
C ILE A 214 17.57 -9.60 -10.71
N ALA A 215 18.18 -10.63 -10.14
CA ALA A 215 17.95 -12.01 -10.56
C ALA A 215 16.50 -12.44 -10.25
N ASP A 216 16.02 -12.19 -9.03
CA ASP A 216 14.63 -12.45 -8.62
C ASP A 216 13.64 -11.62 -9.46
N LEU A 217 13.95 -10.33 -9.72
CA LEU A 217 13.15 -9.49 -10.63
C LEU A 217 12.99 -10.13 -12.01
N LYS A 218 14.08 -10.56 -12.63
CA LYS A 218 14.04 -11.21 -13.96
C LYS A 218 13.25 -12.51 -13.95
N GLU A 219 13.40 -13.33 -12.93
CA GLU A 219 12.65 -14.56 -12.75
C GLU A 219 11.15 -14.29 -12.63
N ARG A 220 10.76 -13.34 -11.75
CA ARG A 220 9.37 -12.92 -11.57
C ARG A 220 8.77 -12.36 -12.86
N LEU A 221 9.48 -11.46 -13.55
CA LEU A 221 9.04 -10.92 -14.84
C LEU A 221 8.82 -12.04 -15.87
N SER A 222 9.70 -13.04 -15.91
CA SER A 222 9.58 -14.15 -16.86
C SER A 222 8.31 -14.98 -16.66
N ARG A 223 7.80 -15.08 -15.43
CA ARG A 223 6.58 -15.85 -15.10
C ARG A 223 5.27 -15.12 -15.40
N ILE A 224 5.30 -13.81 -15.66
CA ILE A 224 4.07 -13.04 -15.95
C ILE A 224 3.33 -13.68 -17.11
N ILE A 225 2.03 -13.95 -16.92
CA ILE A 225 1.14 -14.48 -17.96
C ILE A 225 0.52 -13.30 -18.70
N VAL A 226 0.69 -13.25 -20.02
CA VAL A 226 0.20 -12.17 -20.89
C VAL A 226 -1.10 -12.52 -21.63
N GLY A 227 -1.43 -13.79 -21.70
CA GLY A 227 -2.61 -14.31 -22.38
C GLY A 227 -2.55 -15.82 -22.52
N TYR A 228 -3.39 -16.37 -23.38
CA TYR A 228 -3.50 -17.81 -23.61
C TYR A 228 -3.48 -18.13 -25.11
N THR A 229 -2.98 -19.32 -25.44
CA THR A 229 -3.02 -19.88 -26.80
C THR A 229 -4.45 -20.31 -27.17
N PHE A 230 -4.65 -20.64 -28.47
CA PHE A 230 -5.90 -21.27 -28.93
C PHE A 230 -6.19 -22.63 -28.26
N ASN A 231 -5.17 -23.27 -27.68
CA ASN A 231 -5.30 -24.52 -26.92
C ASN A 231 -5.45 -24.32 -25.42
N ASP A 232 -5.71 -23.08 -24.97
CA ASP A 232 -5.91 -22.74 -23.56
C ASP A 232 -4.64 -22.85 -22.68
N GLU A 233 -3.47 -22.83 -23.26
CA GLU A 233 -2.18 -22.84 -22.57
C GLU A 233 -1.72 -21.40 -22.25
N PRO A 234 -1.18 -21.12 -21.04
CA PRO A 234 -0.70 -19.78 -20.70
C PRO A 234 0.54 -19.39 -21.52
N VAL A 235 0.58 -18.15 -21.98
CA VAL A 235 1.75 -17.55 -22.62
C VAL A 235 2.40 -16.57 -21.67
N THR A 236 3.72 -16.68 -21.50
CA THR A 236 4.47 -15.90 -20.51
C THR A 236 5.36 -14.83 -21.16
N CYS A 237 5.71 -13.82 -20.34
CA CYS A 237 6.72 -12.82 -20.68
C CYS A 237 8.07 -13.46 -21.05
N GLY A 238 8.44 -14.56 -20.40
CA GLY A 238 9.65 -15.33 -20.71
C GLY A 238 9.65 -15.92 -22.12
N GLN A 239 8.51 -16.46 -22.59
CA GLN A 239 8.36 -16.97 -23.96
C GLN A 239 8.44 -15.82 -24.99
N LEU A 240 7.99 -14.62 -24.66
CA LEU A 240 8.17 -13.41 -25.48
C LEU A 240 9.59 -12.82 -25.39
N LYS A 241 10.45 -13.35 -24.51
CA LYS A 241 11.85 -12.91 -24.29
C LYS A 241 11.98 -11.44 -23.85
N ALA A 242 10.95 -10.89 -23.18
CA ALA A 242 10.90 -9.48 -22.77
C ALA A 242 11.59 -9.22 -21.42
N ALA A 243 11.69 -10.20 -20.53
CA ALA A 243 12.10 -10.03 -19.13
C ALA A 243 13.47 -9.35 -18.97
N GLY A 244 14.44 -9.61 -19.85
CA GLY A 244 15.75 -8.97 -19.79
C GLY A 244 15.70 -7.47 -20.04
N ALA A 245 14.99 -7.04 -21.07
CA ALA A 245 14.82 -5.64 -21.44
C ALA A 245 13.99 -4.87 -20.38
N MET A 246 12.94 -5.51 -19.84
CA MET A 246 12.15 -4.96 -18.74
C MET A 246 13.00 -4.78 -17.48
N ALA A 247 13.82 -5.77 -17.12
CA ALA A 247 14.72 -5.65 -15.97
C ALA A 247 15.78 -4.54 -16.16
N ALA A 248 16.24 -4.31 -17.38
CA ALA A 248 17.14 -3.19 -17.69
C ALA A 248 16.48 -1.84 -17.44
N LEU A 249 15.21 -1.67 -17.81
CA LEU A 249 14.42 -0.47 -17.50
C LEU A 249 14.20 -0.29 -15.97
N LEU A 250 14.04 -1.38 -15.25
CA LEU A 250 13.68 -1.39 -13.82
C LEU A 250 14.90 -1.42 -12.88
N LYS A 251 16.14 -1.53 -13.38
CA LYS A 251 17.33 -1.77 -12.54
C LYS A 251 17.53 -0.69 -11.46
N ASP A 252 17.35 0.58 -11.80
CA ASP A 252 17.51 1.69 -10.87
C ASP A 252 16.24 1.92 -10.05
N ALA A 253 15.06 1.63 -10.62
CA ALA A 253 13.79 1.64 -9.91
C ALA A 253 13.70 0.57 -8.80
N LEU A 254 14.53 -0.47 -8.82
CA LEU A 254 14.59 -1.49 -7.76
C LEU A 254 15.31 -1.00 -6.49
N LYS A 255 16.09 0.09 -6.58
CA LYS A 255 16.79 0.70 -5.45
C LYS A 255 15.85 1.60 -4.66
N PRO A 256 15.70 1.44 -3.34
CA PRO A 256 14.89 2.33 -2.51
C PRO A 256 15.38 3.78 -2.51
N ASN A 257 14.44 4.71 -2.37
CA ASN A 257 14.73 6.14 -2.32
C ASN A 257 14.87 6.60 -0.87
N LEU A 258 16.01 7.22 -0.53
CA LEU A 258 16.25 7.86 0.76
C LEU A 258 15.82 9.33 0.70
N VAL A 259 15.04 9.73 1.70
CA VAL A 259 14.62 11.11 2.01
C VAL A 259 14.62 11.32 3.52
N GLN A 260 13.96 12.36 4.00
CA GLN A 260 13.90 12.71 5.42
C GLN A 260 12.49 13.13 5.84
N THR A 261 12.19 13.02 7.14
CA THR A 261 11.03 13.68 7.72
C THR A 261 11.33 15.17 7.96
N LEU A 262 10.32 15.97 8.31
CA LEU A 262 10.53 17.36 8.73
C LEU A 262 11.55 17.50 9.88
N GLU A 263 11.64 16.50 10.76
CA GLU A 263 12.58 16.46 11.89
C GLU A 263 13.92 15.76 11.55
N GLY A 264 14.12 15.41 10.28
CA GLY A 264 15.37 14.81 9.79
C GLY A 264 15.54 13.33 10.18
N THR A 265 14.45 12.59 10.42
CA THR A 265 14.50 11.13 10.54
C THR A 265 14.68 10.52 9.14
N PRO A 266 15.59 9.55 8.94
CA PRO A 266 15.75 8.88 7.66
C PRO A 266 14.47 8.14 7.24
N ALA A 267 14.06 8.33 5.98
CA ALA A 267 12.88 7.68 5.42
C ALA A 267 13.19 7.06 4.05
N LEU A 268 12.80 5.81 3.87
CA LEU A 268 12.87 5.09 2.61
C LEU A 268 11.49 5.10 1.97
N VAL A 269 11.35 5.75 0.81
CA VAL A 269 10.10 5.81 0.05
C VAL A 269 10.29 4.98 -1.22
N HIS A 270 9.50 3.90 -1.39
CA HIS A 270 9.73 2.99 -2.49
C HIS A 270 8.53 2.11 -2.83
N GLY A 271 8.09 2.16 -4.09
CA GLY A 271 6.95 1.42 -4.61
C GLY A 271 5.62 1.85 -4.00
N GLY A 272 4.53 1.62 -4.69
CA GLY A 272 3.20 2.11 -4.28
C GLY A 272 2.02 1.25 -4.76
N PRO A 273 2.05 -0.10 -4.63
CA PRO A 273 0.96 -0.94 -5.12
C PRO A 273 -0.35 -0.62 -4.39
N PHE A 274 -1.47 -0.64 -5.12
CA PHE A 274 -2.80 -0.45 -4.52
C PHE A 274 -3.16 -1.58 -3.56
N ALA A 275 -3.72 -1.22 -2.39
CA ALA A 275 -4.06 -2.17 -1.34
C ALA A 275 -5.38 -2.94 -1.57
N ASN A 276 -6.16 -2.56 -2.57
CA ASN A 276 -7.40 -3.25 -2.92
C ASN A 276 -7.24 -4.28 -4.05
N ILE A 277 -6.07 -4.34 -4.72
CA ILE A 277 -5.81 -5.27 -5.82
C ILE A 277 -4.41 -5.88 -5.78
N ALA A 278 -3.53 -5.36 -4.94
CA ALA A 278 -2.19 -5.87 -4.68
C ALA A 278 -1.91 -5.80 -3.17
N HIS A 279 -0.68 -6.07 -2.75
CA HIS A 279 -0.33 -6.17 -1.32
C HIS A 279 -0.29 -4.83 -0.56
N GLY A 280 -0.44 -3.68 -1.23
CA GLY A 280 -0.76 -2.38 -0.63
C GLY A 280 0.25 -1.81 0.36
N CYS A 281 1.53 -2.16 0.25
CA CYS A 281 2.60 -1.67 1.10
C CYS A 281 3.89 -1.45 0.30
N ASN A 282 4.87 -0.75 0.87
CA ASN A 282 6.14 -0.50 0.22
C ASN A 282 6.91 -1.79 -0.12
N SER A 283 8.03 -1.65 -0.82
CA SER A 283 8.82 -2.80 -1.27
C SER A 283 9.44 -3.62 -0.13
N VAL A 284 9.69 -4.88 -0.40
CA VAL A 284 10.45 -5.78 0.49
C VAL A 284 11.87 -5.26 0.70
N THR A 285 12.50 -4.74 -0.37
CA THR A 285 13.86 -4.17 -0.31
C THR A 285 13.93 -2.97 0.62
N ALA A 286 12.99 -2.02 0.54
CA ALA A 286 12.94 -0.87 1.44
C ALA A 286 12.73 -1.28 2.90
N THR A 287 11.82 -2.23 3.18
CA THR A 287 11.58 -2.71 4.55
C THR A 287 12.80 -3.45 5.11
N LYS A 288 13.41 -4.36 4.34
CA LYS A 288 14.62 -5.07 4.79
C LYS A 288 15.80 -4.14 4.99
N LEU A 289 15.96 -3.15 4.11
CA LEU A 289 17.00 -2.14 4.27
C LEU A 289 16.77 -1.30 5.53
N ALA A 290 15.53 -0.83 5.77
CA ALA A 290 15.19 -0.08 6.98
C ALA A 290 15.48 -0.88 8.26
N LEU A 291 15.20 -2.20 8.26
CA LEU A 291 15.51 -3.09 9.38
C LEU A 291 17.02 -3.21 9.66
N LYS A 292 17.85 -3.11 8.63
CA LYS A 292 19.32 -3.11 8.79
C LYS A 292 19.89 -1.77 9.25
N LEU A 293 19.16 -0.67 9.04
CA LEU A 293 19.63 0.68 9.31
C LEU A 293 19.18 1.23 10.67
N GLY A 294 18.09 0.72 11.25
CA GLY A 294 17.56 1.22 12.51
C GLY A 294 17.24 0.10 13.51
N ASP A 295 17.32 0.41 14.81
CA ASP A 295 16.84 -0.50 15.86
C ASP A 295 15.31 -0.66 15.79
N TYR A 296 14.63 0.35 15.24
CA TYR A 296 13.19 0.38 14.98
C TYR A 296 12.92 0.76 13.54
N THR A 297 12.06 0.00 12.88
CA THR A 297 11.56 0.30 11.52
C THR A 297 10.07 0.50 11.60
N VAL A 298 9.60 1.70 11.23
CA VAL A 298 8.17 2.02 11.18
C VAL A 298 7.71 1.97 9.73
N THR A 299 6.67 1.20 9.45
CA THR A 299 6.09 1.08 8.11
C THR A 299 4.57 1.09 8.18
N GLU A 300 3.91 1.27 7.04
CA GLU A 300 2.45 1.29 6.95
C GLU A 300 1.90 0.32 5.91
N ALA A 301 0.62 -0.01 6.06
CA ALA A 301 -0.17 -0.71 5.06
C ALA A 301 -1.39 0.12 4.64
N GLY A 302 -1.76 0.07 3.36
CA GLY A 302 -2.84 0.88 2.81
C GLY A 302 -4.23 0.48 3.30
N PHE A 303 -5.19 1.41 3.31
CA PHE A 303 -6.56 1.21 3.77
C PHE A 303 -6.68 0.75 5.24
N GLY A 304 -7.72 0.01 5.57
CA GLY A 304 -7.94 -0.57 6.89
C GLY A 304 -7.14 -1.85 7.13
N ALA A 305 -7.09 -2.29 8.38
CA ALA A 305 -6.34 -3.48 8.75
C ALA A 305 -6.90 -4.77 8.14
N ASP A 306 -8.17 -4.77 7.77
CA ASP A 306 -8.83 -5.88 7.06
C ASP A 306 -8.35 -6.07 5.61
N LEU A 307 -7.78 -5.03 5.00
CA LEU A 307 -7.22 -5.07 3.64
C LEU A 307 -5.70 -4.93 3.65
N GLY A 308 -5.20 -3.80 4.14
CA GLY A 308 -3.78 -3.50 4.07
C GLY A 308 -2.94 -4.33 5.02
N ALA A 309 -3.29 -4.39 6.31
CA ALA A 309 -2.53 -5.18 7.26
C ALA A 309 -2.66 -6.68 6.98
N GLU A 310 -3.84 -7.16 6.59
CA GLU A 310 -4.03 -8.56 6.16
C GLU A 310 -3.04 -8.92 5.06
N LYS A 311 -2.97 -8.13 3.96
CA LYS A 311 -2.06 -8.39 2.84
C LYS A 311 -0.58 -8.18 3.20
N PHE A 312 -0.29 -7.23 4.08
CA PHE A 312 1.06 -7.06 4.61
C PHE A 312 1.52 -8.32 5.34
N LEU A 313 0.65 -8.89 6.17
CA LEU A 313 0.96 -10.08 6.99
C LEU A 313 0.90 -11.36 6.13
N ASP A 314 -0.22 -11.64 5.46
CA ASP A 314 -0.42 -12.90 4.75
C ASP A 314 0.29 -12.98 3.37
N ILE A 315 0.68 -11.85 2.77
CA ILE A 315 1.42 -11.86 1.49
C ILE A 315 2.87 -11.41 1.72
N LYS A 316 3.10 -10.14 2.11
CA LYS A 316 4.46 -9.59 2.17
C LYS A 316 5.32 -10.25 3.24
N CYS A 317 4.81 -10.38 4.47
CA CYS A 317 5.55 -11.03 5.57
C CYS A 317 5.83 -12.49 5.26
N ARG A 318 4.84 -13.21 4.72
CA ARG A 318 4.99 -14.61 4.29
C ARG A 318 6.09 -14.76 3.25
N MET A 319 6.06 -13.99 2.16
CA MET A 319 7.02 -14.09 1.06
C MET A 319 8.42 -13.62 1.43
N ALA A 320 8.54 -12.64 2.33
CA ALA A 320 9.81 -12.00 2.67
C ALA A 320 10.44 -12.51 3.97
N GLY A 321 9.73 -13.38 4.73
CA GLY A 321 10.17 -13.85 6.03
C GLY A 321 10.20 -12.76 7.10
N LEU A 322 9.26 -11.79 7.04
CA LEU A 322 9.19 -10.68 7.98
C LEU A 322 8.24 -11.02 9.13
N ILE A 323 8.58 -10.55 10.33
CA ILE A 323 7.76 -10.70 11.54
C ILE A 323 7.64 -9.34 12.21
N PRO A 324 6.44 -8.73 12.28
CA PRO A 324 6.24 -7.50 13.04
C PRO A 324 6.42 -7.72 14.54
N SER A 325 7.09 -6.78 15.21
CA SER A 325 7.26 -6.79 16.67
C SER A 325 6.08 -6.14 17.38
N ALA A 326 5.43 -5.17 16.73
CA ALA A 326 4.23 -4.50 17.25
C ALA A 326 3.37 -3.94 16.10
N VAL A 327 2.08 -3.76 16.37
CA VAL A 327 1.12 -3.15 15.44
C VAL A 327 0.45 -1.95 16.10
N VAL A 328 0.41 -0.83 15.39
CA VAL A 328 -0.32 0.38 15.77
C VAL A 328 -1.60 0.45 14.94
N VAL A 329 -2.75 0.45 15.58
CA VAL A 329 -4.05 0.62 14.93
C VAL A 329 -4.52 2.05 15.12
N VAL A 330 -4.51 2.84 14.05
CA VAL A 330 -4.93 4.24 14.07
C VAL A 330 -6.45 4.33 14.00
N ALA A 331 -7.04 5.13 14.87
CA ALA A 331 -8.47 5.45 14.87
C ALA A 331 -8.68 6.95 15.03
N THR A 332 -9.82 7.46 14.57
CA THR A 332 -10.29 8.81 14.83
C THR A 332 -11.71 8.78 15.37
N VAL A 333 -12.05 9.68 16.27
CA VAL A 333 -13.42 9.85 16.77
C VAL A 333 -14.39 10.06 15.59
N ARG A 334 -14.00 10.89 14.62
CA ARG A 334 -14.80 11.20 13.43
C ARG A 334 -15.12 9.95 12.59
N ALA A 335 -14.11 9.13 12.29
CA ALA A 335 -14.31 7.92 11.51
C ALA A 335 -15.19 6.91 12.25
N LEU A 336 -15.01 6.74 13.56
CA LEU A 336 -15.87 5.88 14.38
C LEU A 336 -17.31 6.37 14.41
N LYS A 337 -17.55 7.69 14.57
CA LYS A 337 -18.91 8.25 14.48
C LYS A 337 -19.55 8.01 13.11
N MET A 338 -18.79 8.10 12.01
CA MET A 338 -19.28 7.75 10.66
C MET A 338 -19.64 6.27 10.56
N HIS A 339 -18.82 5.38 11.09
CA HIS A 339 -19.15 3.96 11.17
C HIS A 339 -20.40 3.67 12.01
N GLY A 340 -20.71 4.55 12.97
CA GLY A 340 -21.95 4.54 13.73
C GLY A 340 -23.15 5.21 13.04
N GLY A 341 -23.00 5.61 11.79
CA GLY A 341 -24.09 6.16 10.95
C GLY A 341 -24.21 7.68 10.97
N LEU A 342 -23.30 8.43 11.61
CA LEU A 342 -23.37 9.89 11.66
C LEU A 342 -22.92 10.51 10.32
N ALA A 343 -23.67 11.51 9.84
CA ALA A 343 -23.35 12.20 8.60
C ALA A 343 -22.06 13.05 8.72
N LYS A 344 -21.32 13.18 7.62
CA LYS A 344 -20.05 13.93 7.58
C LYS A 344 -20.17 15.38 8.09
N THR A 345 -21.31 16.02 7.87
CA THR A 345 -21.58 17.40 8.28
C THR A 345 -21.75 17.57 9.79
N GLU A 346 -21.97 16.48 10.56
CA GLU A 346 -22.27 16.49 11.99
C GLU A 346 -21.10 16.02 12.86
N LEU A 347 -19.97 15.63 12.24
CA LEU A 347 -18.82 15.03 12.93
C LEU A 347 -18.13 15.94 13.96
N GLY A 348 -18.32 17.25 13.85
CA GLY A 348 -17.76 18.25 14.78
C GLY A 348 -18.50 18.37 16.13
N THR A 349 -19.62 17.69 16.30
CA THR A 349 -20.44 17.74 17.53
C THR A 349 -20.27 16.44 18.33
N GLU A 350 -20.20 16.53 19.66
CA GLU A 350 -20.15 15.35 20.54
C GLU A 350 -21.35 14.43 20.27
N ASN A 351 -21.08 13.13 20.02
CA ASN A 351 -22.13 12.14 19.81
C ASN A 351 -21.67 10.75 20.28
N LEU A 352 -21.88 10.47 21.58
CA LEU A 352 -21.51 9.20 22.20
C LEU A 352 -22.32 8.01 21.64
N THR A 353 -23.59 8.22 21.25
CA THR A 353 -24.43 7.15 20.67
C THR A 353 -23.88 6.70 19.32
N ALA A 354 -23.53 7.64 18.44
CA ALA A 354 -22.89 7.29 17.16
C ALA A 354 -21.53 6.60 17.39
N LEU A 355 -20.76 7.07 18.38
CA LEU A 355 -19.49 6.46 18.74
C LEU A 355 -19.67 5.03 19.27
N GLU A 356 -20.67 4.79 20.12
CA GLU A 356 -21.01 3.45 20.62
C GLU A 356 -21.41 2.49 19.51
N ASN A 357 -22.18 2.97 18.52
CA ASN A 357 -22.54 2.17 17.35
C ASN A 357 -21.34 1.89 16.43
N GLY A 358 -20.36 2.76 16.38
CA GLY A 358 -19.21 2.65 15.47
C GLY A 358 -17.98 1.97 16.07
N ILE A 359 -17.83 1.95 17.39
CA ILE A 359 -16.68 1.36 18.09
C ILE A 359 -16.43 -0.12 17.73
N PRO A 360 -17.45 -0.96 17.42
CA PRO A 360 -17.22 -2.34 17.00
C PRO A 360 -16.29 -2.47 15.80
N ASN A 361 -16.18 -1.46 14.91
CA ASN A 361 -15.23 -1.45 13.82
C ASN A 361 -13.78 -1.51 14.34
N LEU A 362 -13.42 -0.63 15.26
CA LEU A 362 -12.10 -0.62 15.90
C LEU A 362 -11.83 -1.94 16.65
N LEU A 363 -12.79 -2.38 17.45
CA LEU A 363 -12.62 -3.58 18.29
C LEU A 363 -12.42 -4.85 17.43
N ARG A 364 -13.07 -4.94 16.25
CA ARG A 364 -12.84 -6.02 15.29
C ARG A 364 -11.41 -6.00 14.75
N HIS A 365 -10.90 -4.85 14.33
CA HIS A 365 -9.52 -4.72 13.84
C HIS A 365 -8.49 -5.09 14.92
N VAL A 366 -8.68 -4.60 16.15
CA VAL A 366 -7.84 -4.93 17.30
C VAL A 366 -7.88 -6.45 17.59
N SER A 367 -9.08 -7.04 17.60
CA SER A 367 -9.25 -8.47 17.80
C SER A 367 -8.54 -9.29 16.73
N ASN A 368 -8.61 -8.89 15.47
CA ASN A 368 -7.90 -9.57 14.38
C ASN A 368 -6.38 -9.59 14.61
N ILE A 369 -5.79 -8.44 14.98
CA ILE A 369 -4.36 -8.34 15.25
C ILE A 369 -3.96 -9.23 16.44
N LYS A 370 -4.70 -9.16 17.55
CA LYS A 370 -4.37 -9.90 18.77
C LYS A 370 -4.65 -11.40 18.69
N ASN A 371 -5.81 -11.78 18.14
CA ASN A 371 -6.32 -13.14 18.26
C ASN A 371 -6.07 -13.98 17.02
N VAL A 372 -6.04 -13.38 15.81
CA VAL A 372 -5.75 -14.10 14.57
C VAL A 372 -4.25 -14.09 14.29
N TYR A 373 -3.64 -12.90 14.27
CA TYR A 373 -2.21 -12.77 13.98
C TYR A 373 -1.31 -12.88 15.20
N LYS A 374 -1.87 -12.84 16.41
CA LYS A 374 -1.16 -12.96 17.71
C LYS A 374 -0.01 -11.97 17.87
N LEU A 375 -0.21 -10.75 17.45
CA LEU A 375 0.77 -9.67 17.53
C LEU A 375 0.44 -8.69 18.66
N PRO A 376 1.46 -8.15 19.37
CA PRO A 376 1.29 -7.03 20.27
C PRO A 376 0.70 -5.82 19.56
N CYS A 377 -0.22 -5.11 20.22
CA CYS A 377 -1.01 -4.07 19.57
C CYS A 377 -1.29 -2.90 20.52
N VAL A 378 -1.21 -1.69 19.99
CA VAL A 378 -1.66 -0.44 20.62
C VAL A 378 -2.61 0.30 19.70
N VAL A 379 -3.60 0.98 20.26
CA VAL A 379 -4.48 1.88 19.51
C VAL A 379 -3.95 3.32 19.63
N ALA A 380 -3.73 3.97 18.48
CA ALA A 380 -3.41 5.38 18.40
C ALA A 380 -4.67 6.17 18.03
N VAL A 381 -5.20 6.99 18.93
CA VAL A 381 -6.30 7.92 18.63
C VAL A 381 -5.70 9.20 18.08
N ASN A 382 -5.85 9.41 16.78
CA ASN A 382 -5.44 10.66 16.13
C ASN A 382 -6.47 11.74 16.44
N ARG A 383 -6.13 12.61 17.39
CA ARG A 383 -7.02 13.62 17.97
C ARG A 383 -7.22 14.82 17.04
N PHE A 384 -8.46 15.21 16.83
CA PHE A 384 -8.85 16.45 16.18
C PHE A 384 -9.32 17.49 17.22
N PRO A 385 -9.22 18.81 16.91
CA PRO A 385 -9.61 19.86 17.85
C PRO A 385 -11.07 19.83 18.30
N THR A 386 -11.93 19.17 17.54
CA THR A 386 -13.36 19.02 17.84
C THR A 386 -13.71 17.80 18.67
N ASP A 387 -12.74 16.91 18.91
CA ASP A 387 -12.97 15.69 19.67
C ASP A 387 -13.05 16.02 21.17
N THR A 388 -14.09 15.54 21.85
CA THR A 388 -14.29 15.79 23.28
C THR A 388 -13.56 14.76 24.14
N ASP A 389 -13.20 15.13 25.36
CA ASP A 389 -12.54 14.20 26.29
C ASP A 389 -13.45 12.99 26.60
N LYS A 390 -14.78 13.19 26.68
CA LYS A 390 -15.73 12.09 26.89
C LYS A 390 -15.71 11.06 25.75
N GLU A 391 -15.63 11.52 24.50
CA GLU A 391 -15.53 10.64 23.34
C GLU A 391 -14.22 9.85 23.36
N ILE A 392 -13.13 10.50 23.73
CA ILE A 392 -11.81 9.88 23.86
C ILE A 392 -11.78 8.86 24.99
N ASP A 393 -12.29 9.23 26.18
CA ASP A 393 -12.36 8.33 27.35
C ASP A 393 -13.22 7.09 27.06
N PHE A 394 -14.28 7.25 26.28
CA PHE A 394 -15.10 6.13 25.84
C PHE A 394 -14.27 5.14 25.00
N ILE A 395 -13.51 5.61 23.99
CA ILE A 395 -12.65 4.74 23.17
C ILE A 395 -11.61 4.03 24.04
N ILE A 396 -10.95 4.78 24.94
CA ILE A 396 -9.93 4.24 25.85
C ILE A 396 -10.53 3.12 26.70
N SER A 397 -11.72 3.35 27.27
CA SER A 397 -12.37 2.33 28.11
C SER A 397 -12.69 1.06 27.34
N LYS A 398 -13.20 1.19 26.11
CA LYS A 398 -13.55 0.04 25.25
C LYS A 398 -12.33 -0.76 24.80
N CYS A 399 -11.23 -0.11 24.46
CA CYS A 399 -9.98 -0.79 24.14
C CYS A 399 -9.39 -1.52 25.35
N ARG A 400 -9.49 -0.91 26.55
CA ARG A 400 -9.04 -1.51 27.80
C ARG A 400 -9.80 -2.80 28.14
N GLU A 401 -11.09 -2.89 27.82
CA GLU A 401 -11.88 -4.12 27.98
C GLU A 401 -11.29 -5.29 27.18
N LEU A 402 -10.62 -5.02 26.04
CA LEU A 402 -9.88 -6.01 25.25
C LEU A 402 -8.40 -6.19 25.68
N GLY A 403 -7.97 -5.54 26.76
CA GLY A 403 -6.59 -5.56 27.22
C GLY A 403 -5.62 -4.92 26.22
N VAL A 404 -6.02 -3.81 25.59
CA VAL A 404 -5.19 -3.03 24.66
C VAL A 404 -5.07 -1.60 25.15
N ASN A 405 -3.83 -1.11 25.20
CA ASN A 405 -3.56 0.27 25.55
C ASN A 405 -3.97 1.20 24.39
N THR A 406 -4.42 2.39 24.77
CA THR A 406 -4.80 3.44 23.83
C THR A 406 -4.01 4.70 24.16
N VAL A 407 -3.37 5.27 23.15
CA VAL A 407 -2.54 6.48 23.29
C VAL A 407 -3.09 7.57 22.38
N LEU A 408 -3.19 8.78 22.88
CA LEU A 408 -3.52 9.95 22.08
C LEU A 408 -2.33 10.36 21.22
N SER A 409 -2.60 10.71 19.98
CA SER A 409 -1.62 11.20 19.02
C SER A 409 -1.99 12.61 18.57
N THR A 410 -1.09 13.56 18.76
CA THR A 410 -1.22 14.96 18.32
C THR A 410 -0.17 15.30 17.27
N VAL A 411 0.33 14.30 16.55
CA VAL A 411 1.44 14.44 15.60
C VAL A 411 1.14 15.40 14.45
N TRP A 412 -0.14 15.57 14.08
CA TRP A 412 -0.51 16.51 13.03
C TRP A 412 -0.17 17.96 13.43
N THR A 413 -0.40 18.33 14.69
CA THR A 413 -0.16 19.68 15.20
C THR A 413 1.22 19.87 15.82
N GLU A 414 1.83 18.81 16.38
CA GLU A 414 3.03 18.90 17.23
C GLU A 414 4.21 18.08 16.68
N GLY A 415 4.07 17.47 15.51
CA GLY A 415 5.14 16.64 14.92
C GLY A 415 5.52 15.47 15.84
N GLY A 416 6.80 15.14 15.89
CA GLY A 416 7.30 14.04 16.71
C GLY A 416 7.05 14.20 18.21
N LYS A 417 6.94 15.42 18.72
CA LYS A 417 6.58 15.67 20.14
C LYS A 417 5.21 15.06 20.47
N GLY A 418 4.23 15.23 19.57
CA GLY A 418 2.90 14.62 19.70
C GLY A 418 2.88 13.11 19.58
N GLY A 419 4.00 12.51 19.14
CA GLY A 419 4.20 11.06 18.99
C GLY A 419 4.98 10.40 20.13
N GLU A 420 5.59 11.14 21.05
CA GLU A 420 6.47 10.57 22.09
C GLU A 420 5.76 9.57 23.02
N ALA A 421 4.53 9.84 23.43
CA ALA A 421 3.77 8.91 24.26
C ALA A 421 3.51 7.58 23.54
N LEU A 422 3.13 7.64 22.25
CA LEU A 422 2.95 6.46 21.42
C LEU A 422 4.28 5.72 21.20
N ALA A 423 5.37 6.46 21.00
CA ALA A 423 6.71 5.88 20.86
C ALA A 423 7.13 5.08 22.11
N ARG A 424 6.90 5.62 23.33
CA ARG A 424 7.19 4.90 24.58
C ARG A 424 6.38 3.62 24.71
N GLU A 425 5.09 3.65 24.36
CA GLU A 425 4.24 2.47 24.41
C GLU A 425 4.65 1.42 23.38
N VAL A 426 5.02 1.83 22.16
CA VAL A 426 5.53 0.91 21.12
C VAL A 426 6.84 0.25 21.56
N VAL A 427 7.76 1.01 22.18
CA VAL A 427 8.99 0.45 22.75
C VAL A 427 8.66 -0.58 23.83
N ARG A 428 7.75 -0.24 24.76
CA ARG A 428 7.30 -1.19 25.80
C ARG A 428 6.77 -2.49 25.19
N LEU A 429 5.88 -2.39 24.18
CA LEU A 429 5.34 -3.57 23.50
C LEU A 429 6.43 -4.43 22.88
N CYS A 430 7.40 -3.80 22.19
CA CYS A 430 8.50 -4.53 21.56
C CYS A 430 9.46 -5.21 22.56
N ASP A 431 9.62 -4.65 23.75
CA ASP A 431 10.57 -5.12 24.75
C ASP A 431 9.92 -6.11 25.74
N GLU A 432 8.65 -5.92 26.11
CA GLU A 432 7.96 -6.67 27.16
C GLU A 432 7.00 -7.75 26.63
N GLU A 433 6.41 -7.54 25.43
CA GLU A 433 5.42 -8.45 24.87
C GLU A 433 6.00 -9.23 23.69
N LYS A 434 6.02 -10.56 23.79
CA LYS A 434 6.41 -11.43 22.69
C LYS A 434 5.15 -11.90 21.95
N GLY A 435 5.03 -11.54 20.68
CA GLY A 435 4.02 -12.11 19.80
C GLY A 435 4.38 -13.56 19.42
N ASP A 436 3.35 -14.36 19.18
CA ASP A 436 3.46 -15.70 18.58
C ASP A 436 2.83 -15.63 17.18
N PHE A 437 3.48 -14.84 16.30
CA PHE A 437 2.93 -14.50 14.99
C PHE A 437 2.46 -15.71 14.19
N THR A 438 1.22 -15.65 13.75
CA THR A 438 0.58 -16.67 12.90
C THR A 438 -0.09 -16.03 11.71
N PHE A 439 -0.15 -16.75 10.59
CA PHE A 439 -0.91 -16.34 9.41
C PHE A 439 -2.38 -16.67 9.56
N SER A 440 -3.23 -16.02 8.76
CA SER A 440 -4.68 -16.28 8.80
C SER A 440 -5.05 -17.65 8.18
N TYR A 441 -4.20 -18.19 7.31
CA TYR A 441 -4.33 -19.52 6.68
C TYR A 441 -2.96 -20.13 6.38
N ASP A 442 -2.93 -21.45 6.16
CA ASP A 442 -1.75 -22.20 5.76
C ASP A 442 -1.61 -22.26 4.24
N ASP A 443 -0.36 -22.33 3.72
CA ASP A 443 -0.10 -22.39 2.27
C ASP A 443 -0.63 -23.69 1.63
N ASP A 444 -0.73 -24.76 2.40
CA ASP A 444 -1.19 -26.06 1.93
C ASP A 444 -2.71 -26.20 1.77
N CYS A 445 -3.50 -25.22 2.23
CA CYS A 445 -4.94 -25.19 2.02
C CYS A 445 -5.29 -24.96 0.55
N SER A 446 -6.50 -25.37 0.14
CA SER A 446 -7.05 -25.03 -1.16
C SER A 446 -7.24 -23.51 -1.33
N ILE A 447 -7.35 -23.04 -2.57
CA ILE A 447 -7.61 -21.62 -2.84
C ILE A 447 -8.92 -21.19 -2.18
N GLU A 448 -9.95 -22.03 -2.23
CA GLU A 448 -11.25 -21.77 -1.60
C GLU A 448 -11.10 -21.64 -0.07
N ASP A 449 -10.36 -22.54 0.58
CA ASP A 449 -10.15 -22.51 2.03
C ASP A 449 -9.38 -21.28 2.48
N LYS A 450 -8.37 -20.83 1.71
CA LYS A 450 -7.65 -19.58 1.97
C LYS A 450 -8.61 -18.37 1.94
N ILE A 451 -9.45 -18.30 0.91
CA ILE A 451 -10.45 -17.22 0.78
C ILE A 451 -11.45 -17.27 1.94
N GLU A 452 -11.97 -18.46 2.27
CA GLU A 452 -12.88 -18.63 3.39
C GLU A 452 -12.23 -18.27 4.74
N ALA A 453 -10.97 -18.60 4.95
CA ALA A 453 -10.24 -18.25 6.17
C ALA A 453 -10.17 -16.74 6.36
N VAL A 454 -9.81 -15.98 5.32
CA VAL A 454 -9.77 -14.50 5.39
C VAL A 454 -11.17 -13.95 5.65
N VAL A 455 -12.21 -14.44 4.94
CA VAL A 455 -13.58 -13.95 5.11
C VAL A 455 -14.10 -14.22 6.51
N LYS A 456 -13.89 -15.41 7.06
CA LYS A 456 -14.38 -15.78 8.38
C LYS A 456 -13.58 -15.15 9.51
N LYS A 457 -12.24 -15.22 9.46
CA LYS A 457 -11.36 -14.79 10.55
C LYS A 457 -11.15 -13.27 10.58
N ILE A 458 -10.97 -12.65 9.40
CA ILE A 458 -10.62 -11.22 9.30
C ILE A 458 -11.86 -10.36 9.08
N TYR A 459 -12.72 -10.72 8.12
CA TYR A 459 -13.91 -9.91 7.81
C TYR A 459 -15.07 -10.18 8.76
N GLY A 460 -15.12 -11.38 9.38
CA GLY A 460 -16.22 -11.81 10.26
C GLY A 460 -17.50 -12.15 9.49
N GLY A 461 -17.37 -12.56 8.23
CA GLY A 461 -18.45 -13.10 7.42
C GLY A 461 -18.73 -14.57 7.73
N ASP A 462 -19.93 -15.04 7.36
CA ASP A 462 -20.36 -16.42 7.59
C ASP A 462 -19.81 -17.42 6.54
N GLY A 463 -19.24 -16.91 5.44
CA GLY A 463 -18.65 -17.73 4.37
C GLY A 463 -18.61 -17.03 3.03
N VAL A 464 -18.38 -17.80 1.98
CA VAL A 464 -18.12 -17.32 0.62
C VAL A 464 -19.14 -17.92 -0.37
N ILE A 465 -19.57 -17.13 -1.33
CA ILE A 465 -20.34 -17.56 -2.50
C ILE A 465 -19.41 -17.46 -3.71
N PHE A 466 -19.04 -18.60 -4.27
CA PHE A 466 -18.25 -18.64 -5.50
C PHE A 466 -19.18 -18.68 -6.72
N MET A 467 -19.09 -17.67 -7.58
CA MET A 467 -19.80 -17.68 -8.85
C MET A 467 -19.25 -18.76 -9.79
N PRO A 468 -20.03 -19.29 -10.75
CA PRO A 468 -19.59 -20.38 -11.63
C PRO A 468 -18.27 -20.09 -12.34
N ASN A 469 -18.07 -18.86 -12.81
CA ASN A 469 -16.84 -18.43 -13.45
C ASN A 469 -15.63 -18.49 -12.50
N ALA A 470 -15.80 -18.01 -11.27
CA ALA A 470 -14.75 -18.07 -10.24
C ALA A 470 -14.34 -19.51 -9.91
N LYS A 471 -15.31 -20.44 -9.82
CA LYS A 471 -15.01 -21.87 -9.60
C LYS A 471 -14.20 -22.48 -10.75
N ALA A 472 -14.56 -22.17 -12.01
CA ALA A 472 -13.82 -22.65 -13.17
C ALA A 472 -12.39 -22.07 -13.20
N GLN A 473 -12.22 -20.79 -12.85
CA GLN A 473 -10.90 -20.15 -12.76
C GLN A 473 -10.05 -20.77 -11.64
N ILE A 474 -10.60 -21.02 -10.46
CA ILE A 474 -9.90 -21.67 -9.34
C ILE A 474 -9.43 -23.07 -9.77
N ALA A 475 -10.31 -23.88 -10.36
CA ALA A 475 -9.95 -25.21 -10.84
C ALA A 475 -8.79 -25.16 -11.86
N LYS A 476 -8.81 -24.19 -12.78
CA LYS A 476 -7.73 -24.00 -13.75
C LYS A 476 -6.42 -23.57 -13.07
N LEU A 477 -6.47 -22.65 -12.13
CA LEU A 477 -5.26 -22.20 -11.38
C LEU A 477 -4.66 -23.36 -10.57
N THR A 478 -5.47 -24.19 -9.96
CA THR A 478 -5.03 -25.40 -9.26
C THR A 478 -4.36 -26.39 -10.23
N GLN A 479 -4.95 -26.63 -11.40
CA GLN A 479 -4.35 -27.48 -12.44
C GLN A 479 -3.00 -26.94 -12.93
N LEU A 480 -2.83 -25.61 -12.98
CA LEU A 480 -1.57 -24.95 -13.38
C LEU A 480 -0.54 -24.89 -12.24
N GLY A 481 -0.85 -25.39 -11.04
CA GLY A 481 0.06 -25.45 -9.90
C GLY A 481 0.17 -24.15 -9.10
N PHE A 482 -0.82 -23.26 -9.17
CA PHE A 482 -0.85 -22.00 -8.41
C PHE A 482 -1.58 -22.11 -7.06
N ASP A 483 -2.01 -23.29 -6.66
CA ASP A 483 -2.76 -23.53 -5.41
C ASP A 483 -1.98 -23.15 -4.15
N LYS A 484 -0.64 -23.14 -4.19
CA LYS A 484 0.23 -22.71 -3.08
C LYS A 484 0.37 -21.18 -2.95
N CYS A 485 -0.04 -20.41 -3.96
CA CYS A 485 0.05 -18.96 -3.89
C CYS A 485 -0.89 -18.39 -2.81
N PRO A 486 -0.48 -17.33 -2.08
CA PRO A 486 -1.38 -16.62 -1.19
C PRO A 486 -2.48 -15.90 -1.98
N VAL A 487 -3.58 -15.58 -1.30
CA VAL A 487 -4.73 -14.90 -1.89
C VAL A 487 -4.72 -13.41 -1.55
N CYS A 488 -5.06 -12.58 -2.54
CA CYS A 488 -5.20 -11.13 -2.43
C CYS A 488 -6.66 -10.77 -2.72
N ILE A 489 -7.48 -10.63 -1.69
CA ILE A 489 -8.90 -10.33 -1.87
C ILE A 489 -9.09 -8.85 -2.20
N ALA A 490 -9.64 -8.60 -3.37
CA ALA A 490 -9.99 -7.30 -3.90
C ALA A 490 -11.48 -7.03 -3.62
N LYS A 491 -11.76 -6.17 -2.63
CA LYS A 491 -13.11 -5.76 -2.21
C LYS A 491 -13.18 -4.26 -1.97
N THR A 492 -14.36 -3.75 -1.66
CA THR A 492 -14.51 -2.37 -1.19
C THR A 492 -13.66 -2.11 0.06
N GLN A 493 -13.03 -0.95 0.14
CA GLN A 493 -12.26 -0.53 1.32
C GLN A 493 -13.14 0.02 2.45
N TYR A 494 -14.42 0.27 2.22
CA TYR A 494 -15.32 0.98 3.14
C TYR A 494 -16.11 0.09 4.10
N SER A 495 -15.97 -1.22 4.01
CA SER A 495 -16.68 -2.19 4.85
C SER A 495 -15.83 -3.44 5.04
N PHE A 496 -16.05 -4.19 6.11
CA PHE A 496 -15.56 -5.57 6.23
C PHE A 496 -16.21 -6.50 5.19
N SER A 497 -17.44 -6.22 4.75
CA SER A 497 -18.09 -6.99 3.70
C SER A 497 -17.70 -6.50 2.29
N ASP A 498 -18.21 -7.15 1.26
CA ASP A 498 -18.15 -6.72 -0.14
C ASP A 498 -19.20 -5.66 -0.50
N ASP A 499 -20.06 -5.29 0.46
CA ASP A 499 -21.06 -4.22 0.33
C ASP A 499 -20.60 -2.97 1.07
N PRO A 500 -20.29 -1.84 0.37
CA PRO A 500 -19.76 -0.61 0.99
C PRO A 500 -20.77 0.09 1.91
N THR A 501 -22.05 -0.26 1.86
CA THR A 501 -23.09 0.35 2.70
C THR A 501 -23.17 -0.26 4.10
N LYS A 502 -22.57 -1.43 4.31
CA LYS A 502 -22.53 -2.11 5.61
C LYS A 502 -21.40 -1.54 6.46
N LEU A 503 -21.71 -0.50 7.22
CA LEU A 503 -20.77 0.20 8.09
C LEU A 503 -20.50 -0.56 9.41
N GLY A 504 -19.55 -0.06 10.21
CA GLY A 504 -19.20 -0.64 11.51
C GLY A 504 -18.53 -2.01 11.42
N ALA A 505 -19.04 -2.98 12.15
CA ALA A 505 -18.61 -4.38 12.10
C ALA A 505 -19.79 -5.29 11.74
N PRO A 506 -20.16 -5.38 10.47
CA PRO A 506 -21.29 -6.19 10.03
C PRO A 506 -21.10 -7.67 10.37
N THR A 507 -22.22 -8.37 10.56
CA THR A 507 -22.31 -9.81 10.80
C THR A 507 -23.40 -10.42 9.90
N GLY A 508 -23.48 -11.75 9.81
CA GLY A 508 -24.54 -12.41 9.05
C GLY A 508 -24.43 -12.22 7.52
N PHE A 509 -23.22 -11.97 6.99
CA PHE A 509 -23.03 -11.76 5.56
C PHE A 509 -22.11 -12.83 4.94
N LYS A 510 -22.25 -13.03 3.65
CA LYS A 510 -21.34 -13.82 2.84
C LYS A 510 -20.69 -12.92 1.79
N VAL A 511 -19.42 -13.16 1.49
CA VAL A 511 -18.70 -12.47 0.43
C VAL A 511 -18.88 -13.20 -0.88
N THR A 512 -19.21 -12.47 -1.95
CA THR A 512 -19.41 -13.07 -3.29
C THR A 512 -18.13 -12.90 -4.14
N VAL A 513 -17.50 -14.01 -4.49
CA VAL A 513 -16.35 -14.05 -5.41
C VAL A 513 -16.85 -14.16 -6.84
N LYS A 514 -16.64 -13.11 -7.63
CA LYS A 514 -17.05 -13.02 -9.04
C LYS A 514 -16.01 -13.61 -9.99
N ASN A 515 -14.74 -13.26 -9.78
CA ASN A 515 -13.63 -13.69 -10.62
C ASN A 515 -12.38 -13.95 -9.77
N VAL A 516 -11.50 -14.81 -10.29
CA VAL A 516 -10.19 -15.12 -9.72
C VAL A 516 -9.15 -15.09 -10.83
N LYS A 517 -8.03 -14.40 -10.62
CA LYS A 517 -6.93 -14.35 -11.57
C LYS A 517 -5.58 -14.49 -10.87
N ILE A 518 -4.59 -14.99 -11.59
CA ILE A 518 -3.21 -15.07 -11.09
C ILE A 518 -2.42 -13.82 -11.45
N SER A 519 -1.66 -13.29 -10.52
CA SER A 519 -0.55 -12.38 -10.71
C SER A 519 0.72 -13.22 -10.63
N ALA A 520 1.04 -13.92 -11.72
CA ALA A 520 2.02 -15.03 -11.71
C ALA A 520 3.46 -14.58 -11.44
N GLY A 521 3.82 -13.40 -11.92
CA GLY A 521 5.12 -12.78 -11.63
C GLY A 521 5.22 -12.34 -10.18
N ALA A 522 4.18 -11.72 -9.65
CA ALA A 522 4.12 -11.33 -8.25
C ALA A 522 3.98 -12.53 -7.30
N GLY A 523 3.32 -13.61 -7.75
CA GLY A 523 3.18 -14.87 -7.01
C GLY A 523 2.01 -14.88 -6.03
N PHE A 524 0.90 -14.21 -6.34
CA PHE A 524 -0.34 -14.27 -5.56
C PHE A 524 -1.60 -14.31 -6.44
N ILE A 525 -2.68 -14.83 -5.89
CA ILE A 525 -3.97 -14.95 -6.56
C ILE A 525 -4.85 -13.77 -6.19
N VAL A 526 -5.31 -13.01 -7.20
CA VAL A 526 -6.25 -11.89 -7.01
C VAL A 526 -7.68 -12.41 -7.06
N VAL A 527 -8.44 -12.17 -5.98
CA VAL A 527 -9.82 -12.62 -5.78
C VAL A 527 -10.75 -11.42 -5.86
N LEU A 528 -11.56 -11.31 -6.91
CA LEU A 528 -12.41 -10.16 -7.19
C LEU A 528 -13.83 -10.40 -6.64
N THR A 529 -14.26 -9.62 -5.65
CA THR A 529 -15.58 -9.73 -5.03
C THR A 529 -16.62 -8.80 -5.66
N GLY A 530 -16.16 -7.83 -6.46
CA GLY A 530 -17.01 -6.83 -7.13
C GLY A 530 -16.32 -6.29 -8.38
N ASP A 531 -16.87 -5.21 -8.92
CA ASP A 531 -16.27 -4.49 -10.04
C ASP A 531 -15.16 -3.57 -9.53
N ILE A 532 -13.99 -4.14 -9.32
CA ILE A 532 -12.82 -3.42 -8.84
C ILE A 532 -12.15 -2.70 -10.01
N LEU A 533 -12.09 -1.37 -9.93
CA LEU A 533 -11.51 -0.54 -10.97
C LEU A 533 -9.98 -0.50 -10.84
N THR A 534 -9.30 -0.95 -11.88
CA THR A 534 -7.84 -0.84 -12.03
C THR A 534 -7.42 0.45 -12.74
N MET A 535 -8.38 1.22 -13.24
CA MET A 535 -8.21 2.56 -13.78
C MET A 535 -9.25 3.49 -13.15
N PRO A 536 -8.89 4.25 -12.10
CA PRO A 536 -9.76 5.26 -11.50
C PRO A 536 -10.10 6.38 -12.50
N GLY A 537 -11.18 7.09 -12.25
CA GLY A 537 -11.50 8.32 -12.97
C GLY A 537 -11.25 9.56 -12.11
N LEU A 538 -10.99 10.69 -12.74
CA LEU A 538 -10.99 11.98 -12.06
C LEU A 538 -12.38 12.26 -11.47
N PRO A 539 -12.48 12.88 -10.27
CA PRO A 539 -13.75 13.30 -9.67
C PRO A 539 -14.33 14.51 -10.39
N LYS A 540 -15.52 14.94 -9.97
CA LYS A 540 -16.18 16.14 -10.54
C LYS A 540 -15.33 17.41 -10.37
N SER A 541 -14.63 17.55 -9.25
CA SER A 541 -13.69 18.63 -8.95
C SER A 541 -12.35 18.00 -8.53
N PRO A 542 -11.46 17.73 -9.50
CA PRO A 542 -10.15 17.14 -9.21
C PRO A 542 -9.22 18.14 -8.52
N ALA A 543 -8.27 17.62 -7.75
CA ALA A 543 -7.21 18.43 -7.12
C ALA A 543 -6.42 19.24 -8.15
N ALA A 544 -6.28 18.72 -9.36
CA ALA A 544 -5.64 19.40 -10.49
C ALA A 544 -6.16 20.81 -10.78
N GLU A 545 -7.42 21.13 -10.44
CA GLU A 545 -7.98 22.47 -10.61
C GLU A 545 -7.38 23.53 -9.67
N ARG A 546 -6.70 23.10 -8.61
CA ARG A 546 -6.14 23.98 -7.55
C ARG A 546 -4.62 23.97 -7.51
N ILE A 547 -4.00 23.01 -8.17
CA ILE A 547 -2.54 22.90 -8.23
C ILE A 547 -2.03 23.89 -9.27
N ASP A 548 -1.09 24.73 -8.88
CA ASP A 548 -0.49 25.75 -9.76
C ASP A 548 0.99 25.93 -9.45
N VAL A 549 1.71 26.60 -10.32
CA VAL A 549 3.12 26.93 -10.18
C VAL A 549 3.34 28.40 -10.54
N SER A 550 4.01 29.13 -9.65
CA SER A 550 4.37 30.55 -9.90
C SER A 550 5.52 30.67 -10.89
N ASP A 551 5.75 31.90 -11.39
CA ASP A 551 6.88 32.22 -12.28
C ASP A 551 8.24 31.91 -11.64
N ASP A 552 8.34 31.93 -10.31
CA ASP A 552 9.53 31.56 -9.55
C ASP A 552 9.65 30.04 -9.31
N GLY A 553 8.73 29.24 -9.84
CA GLY A 553 8.71 27.78 -9.72
C GLY A 553 8.17 27.25 -8.38
N VAL A 554 7.49 28.06 -7.59
CA VAL A 554 6.88 27.65 -6.32
C VAL A 554 5.52 27.02 -6.59
N ILE A 555 5.34 25.78 -6.13
CA ILE A 555 4.10 25.03 -6.30
C ILE A 555 3.11 25.40 -5.19
N SER A 556 1.84 25.53 -5.56
CA SER A 556 0.73 25.79 -4.64
C SER A 556 -0.41 24.79 -4.88
N GLY A 557 -1.32 24.66 -3.91
CA GLY A 557 -2.50 23.80 -4.04
C GLY A 557 -2.23 22.29 -4.01
N LEU A 558 -1.00 21.89 -3.77
CA LEU A 558 -0.62 20.49 -3.59
C LEU A 558 -0.85 20.08 -2.12
N PHE A 559 -2.09 20.04 -1.69
CA PHE A 559 -2.62 19.71 -0.33
C PHE A 559 -2.48 20.78 0.75
#